data_8a6859eb0c931b8c72acbd199963fb2a
#
_entry.id   8a6859eb0c931b8c72acbd199963fb2a
#
_cell.length_a   1.000
_cell.length_b   1.000
_cell.length_c   1.000
_cell.angle_alpha   90.00
_cell.angle_beta   90.00
_cell.angle_gamma   90.00
#
_symmetry.space_group_name_H-M   'P 1'
#
loop_
_entity.id
_entity.type
_entity.pdbx_description
1 polymer ?
#
loop_
_entity_poly.entity_id
_entity_poly.type
_entity_poly.pdbx_seq_one_letter_code
_entity_poly.pdbx_strand_id
1 'polypeptide(L)'
;PLFVRPKPMGKWDFLNLITQAAFDMAFIHFAGPRAFVYLLASVFLGGGLHPIAGHFISEHYVFHPGQETYSYYGPLNVFVYNVGYHNEHHDFPKVAGSRLPKVREIAPEYYNNLKYHTSWTKVIVDYIADPNMGPFARTMRKKVSKSD
;
A
#
# COMPACT_ATOMS: atom_id res chain seq x y z
N PRO A 1 9.26 5.91 -3.86
CA PRO A 1 10.65 6.10 -4.07
C PRO A 1 11.30 5.68 -5.36
N LEU A 2 10.56 5.63 -6.51
CA LEU A 2 11.15 5.30 -7.82
C LEU A 2 12.32 6.23 -8.17
N PHE A 3 12.23 7.48 -7.76
CA PHE A 3 13.26 8.51 -8.06
C PHE A 3 14.31 8.67 -6.96
N VAL A 4 14.08 8.15 -5.76
CA VAL A 4 14.99 8.35 -4.61
C VAL A 4 15.98 7.21 -4.46
N ARG A 5 15.60 6.00 -4.88
CA ARG A 5 16.47 4.81 -4.90
C ARG A 5 16.17 3.99 -6.16
N PRO A 6 16.55 4.45 -7.34
CA PRO A 6 16.34 3.71 -8.57
C PRO A 6 17.11 2.40 -8.49
N LYS A 7 16.46 1.31 -8.82
CA LYS A 7 17.17 0.04 -9.08
C LYS A 7 17.75 0.10 -10.49
N PRO A 8 18.91 -0.51 -10.75
CA PRO A 8 19.39 -0.69 -12.11
C PRO A 8 18.34 -1.43 -12.94
N MET A 9 18.02 -0.93 -14.12
CA MET A 9 17.06 -1.57 -15.02
C MET A 9 17.66 -2.87 -15.57
N GLY A 10 16.93 -3.97 -15.38
CA GLY A 10 17.26 -5.28 -15.91
C GLY A 10 16.48 -5.61 -17.18
N LYS A 11 16.81 -6.72 -17.81
CA LYS A 11 16.14 -7.21 -19.04
C LYS A 11 14.61 -7.31 -18.91
N TRP A 12 14.13 -7.66 -17.74
CA TRP A 12 12.69 -7.79 -17.46
C TRP A 12 11.98 -6.44 -17.38
N ASP A 13 12.67 -5.40 -16.93
CA ASP A 13 12.12 -4.03 -16.88
C ASP A 13 11.96 -3.50 -18.31
N PHE A 14 12.94 -3.75 -19.19
CA PHE A 14 12.84 -3.40 -20.61
C PHE A 14 11.73 -4.18 -21.31
N LEU A 15 11.61 -5.50 -21.07
CA LEU A 15 10.55 -6.30 -21.64
C LEU A 15 9.17 -5.79 -21.18
N ASN A 16 9.02 -5.48 -19.90
CA ASN A 16 7.79 -4.91 -19.36
C ASN A 16 7.45 -3.56 -20.01
N LEU A 17 8.43 -2.67 -20.16
CA LEU A 17 8.25 -1.38 -20.81
C LEU A 17 7.79 -1.53 -22.27
N ILE A 18 8.42 -2.43 -23.03
CA ILE A 18 8.05 -2.71 -24.43
C ILE A 18 6.63 -3.27 -24.51
N THR A 19 6.31 -4.22 -23.64
CA THR A 19 4.99 -4.86 -23.58
C THR A 19 3.91 -3.82 -23.23
N GLN A 20 4.16 -2.96 -22.25
CA GLN A 20 3.25 -1.89 -21.87
C GLN A 20 3.05 -0.89 -23.02
N ALA A 21 4.12 -0.43 -23.65
CA ALA A 21 4.04 0.49 -24.77
C ALA A 21 3.27 -0.11 -25.97
N ALA A 22 3.52 -1.39 -26.27
CA ALA A 22 2.79 -2.10 -27.33
C ALA A 22 1.29 -2.22 -27.00
N PHE A 23 0.95 -2.54 -25.75
CA PHE A 23 -0.42 -2.59 -25.28
C PHE A 23 -1.10 -1.23 -25.38
N ASP A 24 -0.45 -0.17 -24.92
CA ASP A 24 -1.00 1.20 -24.93
C ASP A 24 -1.26 1.68 -26.36
N MET A 25 -0.32 1.43 -27.28
CA MET A 25 -0.49 1.75 -28.69
C MET A 25 -1.64 0.97 -29.33
N ALA A 26 -1.74 -0.33 -29.08
CA ALA A 26 -2.85 -1.15 -29.54
C ALA A 26 -4.17 -0.68 -28.96
N PHE A 27 -4.21 -0.38 -27.65
CA PHE A 27 -5.41 0.12 -26.98
C PHE A 27 -5.88 1.46 -27.58
N ILE A 28 -4.97 2.40 -27.84
CA ILE A 28 -5.28 3.68 -28.48
C ILE A 28 -5.81 3.44 -29.91
N HIS A 29 -5.20 2.51 -30.64
CA HIS A 29 -5.61 2.20 -32.00
C HIS A 29 -7.03 1.62 -32.07
N PHE A 30 -7.36 0.66 -31.20
CA PHE A 30 -8.64 -0.05 -31.25
C PHE A 30 -9.77 0.64 -30.46
N ALA A 31 -9.47 1.22 -29.30
CA ALA A 31 -10.44 1.84 -28.40
C ALA A 31 -10.46 3.38 -28.48
N GLY A 32 -9.45 3.96 -29.10
CA GLY A 32 -9.31 5.41 -29.31
C GLY A 32 -8.68 6.15 -28.12
N PRO A 33 -8.19 7.38 -28.35
CA PRO A 33 -7.46 8.16 -27.37
C PRO A 33 -8.31 8.57 -26.16
N ARG A 34 -9.62 8.76 -26.34
CA ARG A 34 -10.53 9.08 -25.21
C ARG A 34 -10.62 7.94 -24.20
N ALA A 35 -10.69 6.69 -24.68
CA ALA A 35 -10.71 5.51 -23.82
C ALA A 35 -9.37 5.36 -23.07
N PHE A 36 -8.27 5.68 -23.71
CA PHE A 36 -6.95 5.67 -23.06
C PHE A 36 -6.84 6.73 -21.96
N VAL A 37 -7.31 7.96 -22.21
CA VAL A 37 -7.37 9.01 -21.16
C VAL A 37 -8.25 8.57 -20.00
N TYR A 38 -9.39 7.92 -20.26
CA TYR A 38 -10.23 7.36 -19.21
C TYR A 38 -9.51 6.30 -18.39
N LEU A 39 -8.77 5.39 -19.06
CA LEU A 39 -7.97 4.36 -18.38
C LEU A 39 -6.92 5.00 -17.46
N LEU A 40 -6.14 5.96 -17.94
CA LEU A 40 -5.15 6.66 -17.14
C LEU A 40 -5.78 7.40 -15.96
N ALA A 41 -6.88 8.12 -16.17
CA ALA A 41 -7.59 8.81 -15.10
C ALA A 41 -8.12 7.83 -14.06
N SER A 42 -8.64 6.69 -14.47
CA SER A 42 -9.15 5.64 -13.58
C SER A 42 -8.03 5.06 -12.69
N VAL A 43 -6.85 4.80 -13.27
CA VAL A 43 -5.69 4.32 -12.52
C VAL A 43 -5.22 5.39 -11.52
N PHE A 44 -5.16 6.65 -11.94
CA PHE A 44 -4.71 7.76 -11.09
C PHE A 44 -5.67 8.00 -9.91
N LEU A 45 -6.97 8.07 -10.19
CA LEU A 45 -7.99 8.32 -9.18
C LEU A 45 -8.17 7.09 -8.26
N GLY A 46 -8.18 5.90 -8.82
CA GLY A 46 -8.31 4.66 -8.05
C GLY A 46 -7.08 4.36 -7.20
N GLY A 47 -5.89 4.59 -7.72
CA GLY A 47 -4.62 4.34 -7.00
C GLY A 47 -4.18 5.45 -6.05
N GLY A 48 -4.70 6.69 -6.19
CA GLY A 48 -4.26 7.84 -5.40
C GLY A 48 -5.30 8.38 -4.43
N LEU A 49 -6.50 8.71 -4.91
CA LEU A 49 -7.51 9.44 -4.13
C LEU A 49 -8.67 8.57 -3.65
N HIS A 50 -8.81 7.36 -4.17
CA HIS A 50 -9.84 6.45 -3.69
C HIS A 50 -9.57 6.03 -2.24
N PRO A 51 -10.58 5.93 -1.36
CA PRO A 51 -10.38 5.56 0.05
C PRO A 51 -9.54 4.30 0.26
N ILE A 52 -9.72 3.29 -0.59
CA ILE A 52 -8.92 2.04 -0.53
C ILE A 52 -7.42 2.29 -0.76
N ALA A 53 -7.04 3.31 -1.54
CA ALA A 53 -5.63 3.67 -1.72
C ALA A 53 -4.95 4.10 -0.41
N GLY A 54 -5.73 4.52 0.58
CA GLY A 54 -5.23 4.84 1.92
C GLY A 54 -4.55 3.66 2.61
N HIS A 55 -4.84 2.40 2.21
CA HIS A 55 -4.18 1.25 2.82
C HIS A 55 -2.66 1.25 2.56
N PHE A 56 -2.20 1.64 1.37
CA PHE A 56 -0.76 1.72 1.05
C PHE A 56 0.01 2.69 1.97
N ILE A 57 -0.67 3.74 2.43
CA ILE A 57 -0.11 4.72 3.35
C ILE A 57 -0.24 4.23 4.79
N SER A 58 -1.42 3.70 5.15
CA SER A 58 -1.75 3.31 6.51
C SER A 58 -0.83 2.25 7.10
N GLU A 59 -0.31 1.36 6.27
CA GLU A 59 0.38 0.16 6.72
C GLU A 59 1.77 0.43 7.30
N HIS A 60 2.56 1.32 6.68
CA HIS A 60 3.99 1.47 6.94
C HIS A 60 4.48 2.90 7.15
N TYR A 61 3.61 3.91 7.05
CA TYR A 61 4.01 5.27 7.38
C TYR A 61 3.83 5.53 8.87
N VAL A 62 4.82 6.16 9.48
CA VAL A 62 4.86 6.35 10.94
C VAL A 62 3.95 7.51 11.34
N PHE A 63 2.69 7.21 11.63
CA PHE A 63 1.71 8.17 12.16
C PHE A 63 1.89 8.43 13.65
N HIS A 64 2.50 7.48 14.37
CA HIS A 64 2.77 7.61 15.81
C HIS A 64 4.20 7.15 16.10
N PRO A 65 4.98 7.96 16.84
CA PRO A 65 6.32 7.55 17.25
C PRO A 65 6.31 6.22 18.02
N GLY A 66 7.23 5.33 17.67
CA GLY A 66 7.38 4.04 18.35
C GLY A 66 6.54 2.89 17.77
N GLN A 67 5.68 3.15 16.78
CA GLN A 67 4.96 2.08 16.05
C GLN A 67 5.23 2.18 14.56
N GLU A 68 5.67 1.09 13.95
CA GLU A 68 6.10 1.06 12.53
C GLU A 68 5.02 0.59 11.57
N THR A 69 4.06 -0.21 12.05
CA THR A 69 3.00 -0.81 11.24
C THR A 69 1.65 -0.64 11.91
N TYR A 70 0.61 -0.52 11.12
CA TYR A 70 -0.73 -0.24 11.60
C TYR A 70 -1.75 -1.13 10.89
N SER A 71 -2.68 -1.68 11.67
CA SER A 71 -3.87 -2.32 11.14
C SER A 71 -4.98 -1.29 10.92
N TYR A 72 -5.90 -1.62 10.04
CA TYR A 72 -7.14 -0.90 9.81
C TYR A 72 -8.31 -1.80 10.17
N TYR A 73 -9.16 -1.32 11.07
CA TYR A 73 -10.35 -2.05 11.52
C TYR A 73 -11.63 -1.31 11.13
N GLY A 74 -11.87 -1.21 9.84
CA GLY A 74 -13.03 -0.52 9.30
C GLY A 74 -13.79 -1.36 8.27
N PRO A 75 -14.94 -0.87 7.79
CA PRO A 75 -15.86 -1.64 6.95
C PRO A 75 -15.30 -1.99 5.57
N LEU A 76 -14.32 -1.24 5.06
CA LEU A 76 -13.74 -1.49 3.75
C LEU A 76 -12.93 -2.80 3.70
N ASN A 77 -12.57 -3.40 4.85
CA ASN A 77 -11.92 -4.71 4.89
C ASN A 77 -12.69 -5.80 4.14
N VAL A 78 -14.03 -5.73 4.14
CA VAL A 78 -14.89 -6.69 3.44
C VAL A 78 -14.59 -6.72 1.93
N PHE A 79 -14.27 -5.56 1.33
CA PHE A 79 -14.05 -5.42 -0.11
C PHE A 79 -12.61 -5.72 -0.54
N VAL A 80 -11.68 -5.84 0.40
CA VAL A 80 -10.24 -5.97 0.14
C VAL A 80 -9.60 -7.16 0.86
N TYR A 81 -10.36 -8.22 1.05
CA TYR A 81 -9.87 -9.50 1.58
C TYR A 81 -9.17 -9.38 2.95
N ASN A 82 -9.63 -8.45 3.81
CA ASN A 82 -9.07 -8.16 5.13
C ASN A 82 -7.59 -7.68 5.12
N VAL A 83 -7.15 -7.03 4.05
CA VAL A 83 -5.78 -6.49 3.97
C VAL A 83 -5.47 -5.51 5.11
N GLY A 84 -6.49 -4.90 5.71
CA GLY A 84 -6.32 -4.00 6.85
C GLY A 84 -5.89 -4.69 8.15
N TYR A 85 -5.96 -6.01 8.27
CA TYR A 85 -5.39 -6.75 9.42
C TYR A 85 -3.87 -6.93 9.22
N HIS A 86 -3.17 -5.82 9.13
CA HIS A 86 -1.80 -5.77 8.67
C HIS A 86 -0.77 -6.19 9.73
N ASN A 87 -0.96 -5.84 10.99
CA ASN A 87 -0.11 -6.30 12.08
C ASN A 87 -0.23 -7.82 12.25
N GLU A 88 -1.46 -8.35 12.20
CA GLU A 88 -1.75 -9.77 12.27
C GLU A 88 -1.12 -10.53 11.08
N HIS A 89 -1.12 -9.90 9.90
CA HIS A 89 -0.45 -10.46 8.73
C HIS A 89 1.08 -10.48 8.89
N HIS A 90 1.68 -9.44 9.47
CA HIS A 90 3.12 -9.40 9.73
C HIS A 90 3.56 -10.50 10.71
N ASP A 91 2.76 -10.74 11.75
CA ASP A 91 3.06 -11.79 12.74
C ASP A 91 2.82 -13.19 12.17
N PHE A 92 1.78 -13.35 11.36
CA PHE A 92 1.36 -14.64 10.79
C PHE A 92 1.17 -14.57 9.26
N PRO A 93 2.23 -14.37 8.46
CA PRO A 93 2.13 -14.11 7.02
C PRO A 93 1.59 -15.30 6.20
N LYS A 94 1.53 -16.49 6.79
CA LYS A 94 0.97 -17.69 6.14
C LYS A 94 -0.52 -17.89 6.43
N VAL A 95 -1.11 -17.07 7.30
CA VAL A 95 -2.55 -17.13 7.59
C VAL A 95 -3.31 -16.43 6.47
N ALA A 96 -4.34 -17.10 5.94
CA ALA A 96 -5.17 -16.52 4.87
C ALA A 96 -5.91 -15.27 5.39
N GLY A 97 -6.07 -14.24 4.54
CA GLY A 97 -6.72 -12.98 4.89
C GLY A 97 -8.11 -13.14 5.52
N SER A 98 -8.89 -14.15 5.09
CA SER A 98 -10.20 -14.48 5.67
C SER A 98 -10.13 -14.91 7.14
N ARG A 99 -8.96 -15.33 7.62
CA ARG A 99 -8.72 -15.81 8.99
C ARG A 99 -7.96 -14.82 9.87
N LEU A 100 -7.43 -13.73 9.32
CA LEU A 100 -6.71 -12.70 10.09
C LEU A 100 -7.56 -12.07 11.21
N PRO A 101 -8.86 -11.79 11.02
CA PRO A 101 -9.72 -11.34 12.12
C PRO A 101 -9.70 -12.28 13.32
N LYS A 102 -9.60 -13.59 13.06
CA LYS A 102 -9.57 -14.62 14.11
C LYS A 102 -8.26 -14.60 14.91
N VAL A 103 -7.15 -14.21 14.28
CA VAL A 103 -5.87 -14.03 14.99
C VAL A 103 -6.03 -12.98 16.09
N ARG A 104 -6.62 -11.83 15.75
CA ARG A 104 -6.89 -10.77 16.74
C ARG A 104 -7.85 -11.20 17.84
N GLU A 105 -8.88 -11.99 17.50
CA GLU A 105 -9.84 -12.50 18.49
C GLU A 105 -9.20 -13.47 19.49
N ILE A 106 -8.23 -14.29 19.05
CA ILE A 106 -7.57 -15.29 19.90
C ILE A 106 -6.53 -14.64 20.81
N ALA A 107 -5.88 -13.55 20.37
CA ALA A 107 -4.77 -12.91 21.08
C ALA A 107 -4.99 -11.38 21.18
N PRO A 108 -6.10 -10.91 21.76
CA PRO A 108 -6.47 -9.49 21.78
C PRO A 108 -5.48 -8.63 22.55
N GLU A 109 -4.77 -9.19 23.50
CA GLU A 109 -3.74 -8.51 24.32
C GLU A 109 -2.56 -7.98 23.50
N TYR A 110 -2.27 -8.58 22.32
CA TYR A 110 -1.19 -8.13 21.43
C TYR A 110 -1.63 -7.05 20.46
N TYR A 111 -2.93 -6.97 20.10
CA TYR A 111 -3.42 -6.09 19.04
C TYR A 111 -4.26 -4.93 19.52
N ASN A 112 -5.04 -5.10 20.59
CA ASN A 112 -6.00 -4.07 21.04
C ASN A 112 -5.32 -2.83 21.64
N ASN A 113 -4.06 -2.96 22.10
CA ASN A 113 -3.29 -1.85 22.66
C ASN A 113 -2.48 -1.07 21.60
N LEU A 114 -2.39 -1.59 20.37
CA LEU A 114 -1.72 -0.91 19.27
C LEU A 114 -2.59 0.22 18.73
N LYS A 115 -1.95 1.26 18.19
CA LYS A 115 -2.65 2.27 17.39
C LYS A 115 -3.08 1.67 16.07
N TYR A 116 -4.28 2.00 15.64
CA TYR A 116 -4.88 1.47 14.41
C TYR A 116 -5.72 2.55 13.72
N HIS A 117 -6.03 2.32 12.46
CA HIS A 117 -6.89 3.18 11.67
C HIS A 117 -8.31 2.60 11.56
N THR A 118 -9.30 3.49 11.47
CA THR A 118 -10.71 3.13 11.23
C THR A 118 -11.26 3.73 9.94
N SER A 119 -10.49 4.62 9.30
CA SER A 119 -10.86 5.30 8.06
C SER A 119 -9.63 5.52 7.19
N TRP A 120 -9.57 4.88 6.04
CA TRP A 120 -8.52 5.15 5.05
C TRP A 120 -8.65 6.53 4.40
N THR A 121 -9.86 7.06 4.27
CA THR A 121 -10.05 8.47 3.87
C THR A 121 -9.36 9.42 4.84
N LYS A 122 -9.54 9.19 6.15
CA LYS A 122 -8.86 9.98 7.17
C LYS A 122 -7.35 9.85 7.08
N VAL A 123 -6.83 8.65 6.83
CA VAL A 123 -5.39 8.41 6.62
C VAL A 123 -4.85 9.25 5.47
N ILE A 124 -5.56 9.32 4.33
CA ILE A 124 -5.15 10.14 3.19
C ILE A 124 -5.14 11.62 3.57
N VAL A 125 -6.19 12.10 4.24
CA VAL A 125 -6.28 13.49 4.69
C VAL A 125 -5.17 13.83 5.67
N ASP A 126 -4.95 13.00 6.69
CA ASP A 126 -3.91 13.19 7.70
C ASP A 126 -2.51 13.21 7.04
N TYR A 127 -2.26 12.30 6.08
CA TYR A 127 -0.99 12.24 5.36
C TYR A 127 -0.71 13.50 4.52
N ILE A 128 -1.74 14.09 3.93
CA ILE A 128 -1.60 15.32 3.13
C ILE A 128 -1.48 16.55 4.03
N ALA A 129 -2.23 16.59 5.15
CA ALA A 129 -2.33 17.75 6.01
C ALA A 129 -1.20 17.85 7.04
N ASP A 130 -0.59 16.75 7.47
CA ASP A 130 0.48 16.76 8.46
C ASP A 130 1.82 17.12 7.79
N PRO A 131 2.45 18.24 8.15
CA PRO A 131 3.73 18.67 7.59
C PRO A 131 4.91 17.72 7.89
N ASN A 132 4.77 16.86 8.91
CA ASN A 132 5.78 15.85 9.25
C ASN A 132 5.61 14.56 8.45
N MET A 133 4.48 14.40 7.75
CA MET A 133 4.22 13.24 6.91
C MET A 133 4.70 13.49 5.48
N GLY A 134 5.19 12.42 4.85
CA GLY A 134 5.68 12.48 3.48
C GLY A 134 6.31 11.16 3.05
N PRO A 135 6.85 11.06 1.82
CA PRO A 135 7.41 9.82 1.28
C PRO A 135 8.53 9.20 2.12
N PHE A 136 9.12 9.98 3.03
CA PHE A 136 10.21 9.57 3.91
C PHE A 136 9.78 9.26 5.35
N ALA A 137 8.53 9.48 5.71
CA ALA A 137 7.97 9.20 7.04
C ALA A 137 7.77 7.68 7.26
N ARG A 138 8.82 6.90 7.01
CA ARG A 138 8.87 5.44 7.18
C ARG A 138 10.13 5.06 7.94
N THR A 139 10.03 4.05 8.79
CA THR A 139 11.19 3.51 9.48
C THR A 139 12.16 2.87 8.49
N MET A 140 13.41 3.36 8.49
CA MET A 140 14.48 2.89 7.62
C MET A 140 15.49 2.10 8.46
N ARG A 141 15.46 0.78 8.34
CA ARG A 141 16.46 -0.09 8.98
C ARG A 141 17.75 -0.09 8.17
N LYS A 142 18.89 0.15 8.82
CA LYS A 142 20.19 -0.09 8.21
C LYS A 142 20.34 -1.59 7.95
N LYS A 143 20.80 -1.96 6.75
CA LYS A 143 21.21 -3.34 6.51
C LYS A 143 22.31 -3.67 7.51
N VAL A 144 22.09 -4.62 8.41
CA VAL A 144 23.16 -5.24 9.17
C VAL A 144 24.03 -5.97 8.16
N SER A 145 25.28 -5.55 7.98
CA SER A 145 26.24 -6.35 7.22
C SER A 145 26.33 -7.68 7.95
N LYS A 146 26.01 -8.79 7.29
CA LYS A 146 26.41 -10.09 7.78
C LYS A 146 27.94 -10.05 7.79
N SER A 147 28.53 -9.92 8.95
CA SER A 147 29.92 -10.29 9.14
C SER A 147 29.98 -11.80 8.94
N ASP A 148 30.72 -12.21 7.92
CA ASP A 148 31.07 -13.60 7.68
C ASP A 148 31.75 -14.22 8.90
#